data_14f68fdd9664fda6a53d27e6bea426fd
#
_entry.id   14f68fdd9664fda6a53d27e6bea426fd
#
_cell.length_a   1.000
_cell.length_b   1.000
_cell.length_c   1.000
_cell.angle_alpha   90.00
_cell.angle_beta   90.00
_cell.angle_gamma   90.00
#
_symmetry.space_group_name_H-M   'P 1'
#
loop_
_entity.id
_entity.type
_entity.pdbx_description
1 polymer ?
#
loop_
_entity_poly.entity_id
_entity_poly.type
_entity_poly.pdbx_seq_one_letter_code
_entity_poly.pdbx_strand_id
1 'polypeptide(L)' 'MSKEKKDLVKIVVLKPFRDKTDTNVRFEVGTELEFDAERADDVVTRELAEIVDPIG' A
#
# COMPACT_ATOMS: atom_id res chain seq x y z
N MET A 1 -0.78 -3.92 -23.50
CA MET A 1 -0.91 -3.75 -23.10
C MET A 1 -0.97 -3.28 -22.31
N SER A 2 -1.05 -3.31 -22.08
CA SER A 2 -1.32 -2.96 -21.44
C SER A 2 -1.11 -2.44 -20.69
N LYS A 3 -1.05 -2.08 -20.38
CA LYS A 3 -1.03 -1.63 -19.72
C LYS A 3 -1.16 -1.07 -19.05
N GLU A 4 -1.35 -0.90 -18.74
CA GLU A 4 -1.79 -0.47 -18.22
C GLU A 4 -1.52 0.33 -17.28
N LYS A 5 -1.97 0.93 -17.13
CA LYS A 5 -1.58 1.59 -16.22
C LYS A 5 -2.29 1.37 -15.09
N LYS A 6 -1.82 1.04 -13.98
CA LYS A 6 -2.57 0.83 -12.89
C LYS A 6 -2.63 2.04 -12.15
N ASP A 7 -3.62 2.32 -11.49
CA ASP A 7 -3.79 3.48 -10.67
C ASP A 7 -3.13 3.19 -9.33
N LEU A 8 -2.04 3.82 -9.08
CA LEU A 8 -1.36 3.62 -7.81
C LEU A 8 -1.94 4.53 -6.74
N VAL A 9 -2.04 4.01 -5.55
CA VAL A 9 -2.59 4.73 -4.41
C VAL A 9 -1.50 4.89 -3.39
N LYS A 10 -1.27 6.10 -2.92
CA LYS A 10 -0.26 6.33 -1.90
C LYS A 10 -0.86 6.06 -0.54
N ILE A 11 -0.19 5.26 0.24
CA ILE A 11 -0.64 4.93 1.58
C ILE A 11 0.47 5.19 2.57
N VAL A 12 0.10 5.33 3.83
CA VAL A 12 1.08 5.48 4.89
C VAL A 12 0.87 4.31 5.84
N VAL A 13 1.94 3.70 6.28
CA VAL A 13 1.87 2.54 7.14
C VAL A 13 1.48 2.97 8.55
N LEU A 14 0.44 2.36 9.09
CA LEU A 14 -0.03 2.65 10.44
C LEU A 14 0.52 1.65 11.45
N LYS A 15 0.73 0.42 11.02
CA LYS A 15 1.29 -0.62 11.87
C LYS A 15 2.34 -1.37 11.09
N PRO A 16 3.44 -1.74 11.70
CA PRO A 16 4.50 -2.43 10.98
C PRO A 16 3.98 -3.75 10.42
N PHE A 17 4.32 -4.04 9.18
CA PHE A 17 3.94 -5.32 8.61
C PHE A 17 4.94 -5.69 7.54
N ARG A 18 4.89 -6.93 7.10
CA ARG A 18 5.80 -7.41 6.09
C ARG A 18 5.09 -7.54 4.76
N ASP A 19 5.89 -7.44 3.69
CA ASP A 19 5.35 -7.58 2.37
C ASP A 19 4.81 -8.99 2.21
N LYS A 20 3.64 -9.10 1.57
CA LYS A 20 3.02 -10.37 1.41
C LYS A 20 3.84 -11.27 0.50
N THR A 21 4.47 -10.73 -0.52
CA THR A 21 5.20 -11.56 -1.44
C THR A 21 6.66 -11.68 -1.05
N ASP A 22 7.18 -10.81 -0.18
CA ASP A 22 8.57 -10.90 0.20
C ASP A 22 8.64 -10.59 1.68
N THR A 23 8.62 -11.61 2.50
CA THR A 23 8.59 -11.43 3.94
C THR A 23 9.88 -10.87 4.50
N ASN A 24 10.92 -10.74 3.67
CA ASN A 24 12.13 -10.09 4.11
C ASN A 24 11.99 -8.58 4.06
N VAL A 25 10.98 -8.08 3.37
CA VAL A 25 10.75 -6.65 3.28
C VAL A 25 9.77 -6.26 4.37
N ARG A 26 10.16 -5.31 5.21
CA ARG A 26 9.33 -4.90 6.31
C ARG A 26 9.04 -3.42 6.19
N PHE A 27 7.83 -3.02 6.44
CA PHE A 27 7.44 -1.63 6.38
C PHE A 27 7.20 -1.12 7.79
N GLU A 28 7.79 0.04 8.08
CA GLU A 28 7.68 0.63 9.40
C GLU A 28 6.57 1.66 9.43
N VAL A 29 6.10 1.97 10.63
CA VAL A 29 5.05 2.96 10.79
C VAL A 29 5.54 4.29 10.24
N GLY A 30 4.69 4.94 9.49
CA GLY A 30 5.02 6.23 8.90
C GLY A 30 5.64 6.14 7.52
N THR A 31 5.90 4.93 7.02
CA THR A 31 6.47 4.76 5.69
C THR A 31 5.39 5.02 4.65
N GLU A 32 5.73 5.76 3.61
CA GLU A 32 4.79 6.02 2.54
C GLU A 32 5.08 5.08 1.40
N LEU A 33 4.07 4.40 0.91
CA LEU A 33 4.20 3.42 -0.14
C LEU A 33 3.18 3.68 -1.22
N GLU A 34 3.44 3.16 -2.41
CA GLU A 34 2.49 3.24 -3.49
C GLU A 34 2.12 1.82 -3.88
N PHE A 35 0.89 1.45 -3.69
CA PHE A 35 0.39 0.14 -4.05
C PHE A 35 -0.73 0.33 -5.06
N ASP A 36 -0.99 -0.70 -5.85
CA ASP A 36 -2.14 -0.63 -6.72
C ASP A 36 -3.39 -0.66 -5.86
N ALA A 37 -4.52 -0.28 -6.43
CA ALA A 37 -5.74 -0.09 -5.66
C ALA A 37 -6.13 -1.34 -4.89
N GLU A 38 -5.92 -2.50 -5.48
CA GLU A 38 -6.31 -3.73 -4.84
C GLU A 38 -5.49 -4.01 -3.59
N ARG A 39 -4.19 -3.84 -3.68
CA ARG A 39 -3.34 -4.05 -2.53
C ARG A 39 -3.55 -2.97 -1.48
N ALA A 40 -3.76 -1.73 -1.92
CA ALA A 40 -4.00 -0.65 -0.98
C ALA A 40 -5.27 -0.93 -0.19
N ASP A 41 -6.30 -1.41 -0.87
CA ASP A 41 -7.55 -1.72 -0.21
C ASP A 41 -7.34 -2.83 0.83
N ASP A 42 -6.52 -3.79 0.52
CA ASP A 42 -6.28 -4.90 1.42
C ASP A 42 -5.63 -4.42 2.72
N VAL A 43 -4.58 -3.63 2.62
CA VAL A 43 -3.91 -3.18 3.82
C VAL A 43 -4.73 -2.17 4.60
N VAL A 44 -5.56 -1.39 3.92
CA VAL A 44 -6.43 -0.44 4.60
C VAL A 44 -7.52 -1.20 5.34
N THR A 45 -8.07 -2.24 4.72
CA THR A 45 -9.10 -3.04 5.37
C THR A 45 -8.54 -3.72 6.61
N ARG A 46 -7.28 -4.09 6.60
CA ARG A 46 -6.66 -4.71 7.75
C ARG A 46 -6.18 -3.68 8.76
N GLU A 47 -6.37 -2.40 8.45
CA GLU A 47 -5.96 -1.33 9.32
C GLU A 47 -4.45 -1.29 9.51
N LEU A 48 -3.73 -1.75 8.52
CA LEU A 48 -2.27 -1.69 8.54
C LEU A 48 -1.77 -0.40 7.94
N ALA A 49 -2.58 0.24 7.12
CA ALA A 49 -2.17 1.46 6.44
C ALA A 49 -3.39 2.32 6.14
N GLU A 50 -3.14 3.54 5.76
CA GLU A 50 -4.21 4.46 5.48
C GLU A 50 -3.92 5.16 4.17
N ILE A 51 -4.94 5.46 3.39
CA ILE A 51 -4.76 6.14 2.11
C ILE A 51 -4.45 7.59 2.38
N VAL A 52 -3.34 8.05 1.82
CA VAL A 52 -2.89 9.39 2.05
C VAL A 52 -3.25 10.29 0.88
N ASP A 53 -3.15 9.77 -0.31
CA ASP A 53 -3.39 10.59 -1.48
C ASP A 53 -4.41 9.94 -2.35
N PRO A 54 -5.63 10.29 -2.20
CA PRO A 54 -6.68 9.68 -2.96
C PRO A 54 -6.62 10.10 -4.37
N ILE A 55 -5.71 10.80 -4.73
CA ILE A 55 -5.61 11.13 -6.01
C ILE A 55 -6.43 11.98 -6.47
N GLY A 56 -6.84 12.48 -6.41
CA GLY A 56 -7.67 13.42 -6.92
C GLY A 56 -7.75 13.62 -8.30
#